data_610446691e8005066449554ca5d79fc6
#
_entry.id   610446691e8005066449554ca5d79fc6
#
_cell.length_a   1.000
_cell.length_b   1.000
_cell.length_c   1.000
_cell.angle_alpha   90.00
_cell.angle_beta   90.00
_cell.angle_gamma   90.00
#
_symmetry.space_group_name_H-M   'P 1'
#
loop_
_entity.id
_entity.type
_entity.pdbx_description
1 polymer ?
#
loop_
_entity_poly.entity_id
_entity_poly.type
_entity_poly.pdbx_seq_one_letter_code
_entity_poly.pdbx_strand_id
1 'polypeptide(L)'
;MRLTPLKAIWGAVCVAKSSRITLLRNMTTKVGIVQMQSTADKERNFDQAVKYINQAIASGVKIVFLPECFDFVGRSREETLDLSEVLDGPLITKYRALASRESLWISLGGAHIRITENDDHLYNSHIVINSDGQIVGVYHKVHLFDANLSTNETTPNAESTCTRSSFFESKAICAGTEAPIVIQNTPIGNLGLAICYDMRFPELASHLRYAKNAHVLSYPSAYTTRTGEAGHWHTLIRARAIENQCYVVAAAQEGKHNEGRSSYGHSLVVDPWGQIITEQMNPGPGLLTCEIGPFTMVNSTTSIIPKIYHVRRSMPVEYHRRFDLFPMSDSGYPRSIQSVDFKFGPHIIKSDCVFYQSKLSFAFVNISPLVPGHILVCPIASVQRFCHLNLAQVADLYMTVRQIAERLAGYFSATSLTISMQDGEDAGQSVSHVHVHVLPRKPNDFPENDDIYKATPTNTSFVNFTSFYHSLSLCQ
;
A
#
# COMPACT_ATOMS: atom_id res chain seq x y z
N MET A 1 -9.02 14.42 63.73
CA MET A 1 -9.17 15.07 62.41
C MET A 1 -9.70 14.07 61.40
N ARG A 2 -10.94 14.28 60.96
CA ARG A 2 -11.68 13.34 60.10
C ARG A 2 -11.34 13.65 58.61
N LEU A 3 -10.90 12.63 57.88
CA LEU A 3 -10.76 12.66 56.46
C LEU A 3 -12.16 12.38 55.82
N THR A 4 -12.69 13.35 55.08
CA THR A 4 -13.87 13.24 54.23
C THR A 4 -13.51 12.72 52.85
N PRO A 5 -14.28 11.85 52.21
CA PRO A 5 -13.92 11.20 50.94
C PRO A 5 -14.31 12.00 49.72
N LEU A 6 -13.36 12.17 48.82
CA LEU A 6 -13.53 12.65 47.46
C LEU A 6 -14.27 11.60 46.59
N LYS A 7 -15.57 11.57 46.61
CA LYS A 7 -16.41 10.66 45.77
C LYS A 7 -17.60 11.36 45.08
N ALA A 8 -17.51 12.60 44.68
CA ALA A 8 -18.67 13.29 44.10
C ALA A 8 -18.43 14.16 42.86
N ILE A 9 -17.35 13.94 42.10
CA ILE A 9 -17.08 14.77 40.88
C ILE A 9 -17.04 13.98 39.57
N TRP A 10 -17.19 12.65 39.59
CA TRP A 10 -17.17 11.81 38.38
C TRP A 10 -18.55 11.46 37.79
N GLY A 11 -19.64 11.93 38.39
CA GLY A 11 -21.00 11.62 37.95
C GLY A 11 -21.61 12.58 36.92
N ALA A 12 -21.05 13.79 36.75
CA ALA A 12 -21.74 14.83 35.95
C ALA A 12 -21.19 15.05 34.53
N VAL A 13 -20.07 14.44 34.16
CA VAL A 13 -19.47 14.63 32.83
C VAL A 13 -19.86 13.55 31.83
N CYS A 14 -20.41 12.41 32.27
CA CYS A 14 -20.78 11.30 31.38
C CYS A 14 -22.21 11.40 30.79
N VAL A 15 -23.10 12.28 31.28
CA VAL A 15 -24.50 12.32 30.79
C VAL A 15 -24.70 13.32 29.64
N ALA A 16 -23.83 14.28 29.41
CA ALA A 16 -23.99 15.28 28.36
C ALA A 16 -23.40 14.87 26.99
N LYS A 17 -22.69 13.73 26.87
CA LYS A 17 -22.16 13.21 25.59
C LYS A 17 -23.01 12.13 24.92
N SER A 18 -24.05 11.63 25.58
CA SER A 18 -24.90 10.55 25.05
C SER A 18 -25.97 11.00 24.05
N SER A 19 -26.33 12.28 24.02
CA SER A 19 -27.48 12.75 23.22
C SER A 19 -27.12 13.27 21.81
N ARG A 20 -25.85 13.31 21.41
CA ARG A 20 -25.42 13.66 20.03
C ARG A 20 -24.89 12.51 19.18
N ILE A 21 -24.81 11.30 19.74
CA ILE A 21 -24.31 10.10 19.03
C ILE A 21 -25.45 9.33 18.33
N THR A 22 -26.71 9.64 18.58
CA THR A 22 -27.84 8.82 18.15
C THR A 22 -28.38 9.14 16.75
N LEU A 23 -27.73 9.94 15.94
CA LEU A 23 -28.17 10.28 14.57
C LEU A 23 -27.13 9.98 13.48
N LEU A 24 -26.13 9.17 13.76
CA LEU A 24 -25.29 8.60 12.73
C LEU A 24 -25.97 7.34 12.18
N ARG A 25 -26.72 7.49 11.08
CA ARG A 25 -27.27 6.35 10.35
C ARG A 25 -26.12 5.41 10.01
N ASN A 26 -26.21 4.16 10.46
CA ASN A 26 -25.37 3.06 10.01
C ASN A 26 -25.63 2.86 8.51
N MET A 27 -24.87 3.53 7.65
CA MET A 27 -25.05 3.43 6.20
C MET A 27 -24.09 2.37 5.68
N THR A 28 -24.63 1.20 5.38
CA THR A 28 -23.93 0.21 4.53
C THR A 28 -23.88 0.72 3.10
N THR A 29 -22.84 0.35 2.37
CA THR A 29 -22.72 0.65 0.93
C THR A 29 -22.89 -0.63 0.14
N LYS A 30 -23.85 -0.61 -0.79
CA LYS A 30 -24.05 -1.71 -1.71
C LYS A 30 -23.00 -1.68 -2.81
N VAL A 31 -22.30 -2.80 -2.98
CA VAL A 31 -21.25 -3.00 -3.99
C VAL A 31 -21.70 -4.03 -5.02
N GLY A 32 -21.24 -3.86 -6.27
CA GLY A 32 -21.46 -4.81 -7.37
C GLY A 32 -20.16 -5.45 -7.80
N ILE A 33 -20.14 -6.76 -7.95
CA ILE A 33 -18.99 -7.54 -8.41
C ILE A 33 -19.42 -8.29 -9.67
N VAL A 34 -18.79 -7.97 -10.79
CA VAL A 34 -19.13 -8.56 -12.08
C VAL A 34 -18.17 -9.71 -12.37
N GLN A 35 -18.72 -10.90 -12.59
CA GLN A 35 -18.03 -12.02 -13.23
C GLN A 35 -18.19 -11.90 -14.73
N MET A 36 -17.10 -12.01 -15.48
CA MET A 36 -17.11 -11.85 -16.95
C MET A 36 -16.51 -13.07 -17.65
N GLN A 37 -16.85 -13.20 -18.92
CA GLN A 37 -16.19 -14.11 -19.87
C GLN A 37 -15.71 -13.27 -21.06
N SER A 38 -14.56 -12.62 -20.91
CA SER A 38 -13.97 -11.80 -21.94
C SER A 38 -13.35 -12.65 -23.06
N THR A 39 -13.39 -12.12 -24.28
CA THR A 39 -12.74 -12.67 -25.47
C THR A 39 -11.85 -11.60 -26.11
N ALA A 40 -11.31 -11.82 -27.31
CA ALA A 40 -10.62 -10.78 -28.07
C ALA A 40 -11.54 -9.67 -28.59
N ASP A 41 -12.85 -9.85 -28.58
CA ASP A 41 -13.84 -8.87 -29.03
C ASP A 41 -14.15 -7.85 -27.92
N LYS A 42 -13.55 -6.67 -28.02
CA LYS A 42 -13.67 -5.57 -27.05
C LYS A 42 -15.10 -5.03 -26.92
N GLU A 43 -15.83 -4.92 -28.02
CA GLU A 43 -17.20 -4.38 -28.00
C GLU A 43 -18.14 -5.38 -27.31
N ARG A 44 -18.04 -6.67 -27.61
CA ARG A 44 -18.78 -7.71 -26.92
C ARG A 44 -18.51 -7.70 -25.41
N ASN A 45 -17.24 -7.53 -25.01
CA ASN A 45 -16.86 -7.49 -23.60
C ASN A 45 -17.41 -6.23 -22.91
N PHE A 46 -17.36 -5.08 -23.59
CA PHE A 46 -17.97 -3.84 -23.11
C PHE A 46 -19.48 -3.97 -22.94
N ASP A 47 -20.20 -4.50 -23.93
CA ASP A 47 -21.65 -4.72 -23.85
C ASP A 47 -22.01 -5.66 -22.69
N GLN A 48 -21.22 -6.73 -22.49
CA GLN A 48 -21.39 -7.63 -21.35
C GLN A 48 -21.21 -6.90 -20.01
N ALA A 49 -20.17 -6.08 -19.88
CA ALA A 49 -19.93 -5.28 -18.68
C ALA A 49 -21.06 -4.28 -18.42
N VAL A 50 -21.49 -3.53 -19.46
CA VAL A 50 -22.58 -2.55 -19.36
C VAL A 50 -23.89 -3.20 -18.96
N LYS A 51 -24.21 -4.39 -19.48
CA LYS A 51 -25.39 -5.16 -19.07
C LYS A 51 -25.44 -5.35 -17.56
N TYR A 52 -24.34 -5.79 -16.94
CA TYR A 52 -24.28 -6.06 -15.49
C TYR A 52 -24.13 -4.78 -14.68
N ILE A 53 -23.45 -3.75 -15.20
CA ILE A 53 -23.39 -2.43 -14.57
C ILE A 53 -24.81 -1.83 -14.48
N ASN A 54 -25.63 -1.92 -15.53
CA ASN A 54 -27.01 -1.45 -15.50
C ASN A 54 -27.87 -2.20 -14.47
N GLN A 55 -27.68 -3.51 -14.30
CA GLN A 55 -28.33 -4.28 -13.23
C GLN A 55 -27.86 -3.84 -11.85
N ALA A 56 -26.57 -3.54 -11.69
CA ALA A 56 -26.01 -3.03 -10.44
C ALA A 56 -26.60 -1.65 -10.07
N ILE A 57 -26.73 -0.75 -11.05
CA ILE A 57 -27.36 0.57 -10.89
C ILE A 57 -28.82 0.40 -10.44
N ALA A 58 -29.59 -0.43 -11.12
CA ALA A 58 -30.99 -0.73 -10.75
C ALA A 58 -31.12 -1.31 -9.33
N SER A 59 -30.07 -1.97 -8.83
CA SER A 59 -29.99 -2.52 -7.47
C SER A 59 -29.50 -1.50 -6.43
N GLY A 60 -29.17 -0.26 -6.80
CA GLY A 60 -28.69 0.79 -5.91
C GLY A 60 -27.22 0.68 -5.52
N VAL A 61 -26.41 -0.01 -6.29
CA VAL A 61 -24.96 -0.15 -6.11
C VAL A 61 -24.28 1.23 -6.25
N LYS A 62 -23.24 1.49 -5.46
CA LYS A 62 -22.47 2.74 -5.47
C LYS A 62 -21.08 2.60 -6.08
N ILE A 63 -20.54 1.38 -6.11
CA ILE A 63 -19.28 1.04 -6.77
C ILE A 63 -19.38 -0.35 -7.37
N VAL A 64 -18.91 -0.49 -8.62
CA VAL A 64 -18.86 -1.76 -9.35
C VAL A 64 -17.40 -2.16 -9.59
N PHE A 65 -17.12 -3.44 -9.45
CA PHE A 65 -15.82 -4.06 -9.71
C PHE A 65 -15.89 -4.95 -10.93
N LEU A 66 -15.02 -4.68 -11.92
CA LEU A 66 -14.80 -5.55 -13.08
C LEU A 66 -13.52 -6.39 -12.88
N PRO A 67 -13.43 -7.58 -13.48
CA PRO A 67 -12.27 -8.46 -13.33
C PRO A 67 -11.06 -8.00 -14.14
N GLU A 68 -9.90 -8.64 -13.93
CA GLU A 68 -8.72 -8.56 -14.80
C GLU A 68 -9.08 -8.96 -16.24
N CYS A 69 -8.48 -8.32 -17.23
CA CYS A 69 -8.78 -8.51 -18.67
C CYS A 69 -10.27 -8.26 -19.02
N PHE A 70 -10.94 -7.32 -18.34
CA PHE A 70 -12.33 -6.93 -18.68
C PHE A 70 -12.41 -6.34 -20.08
N ASP A 71 -11.31 -5.76 -20.57
CA ASP A 71 -11.15 -5.17 -21.90
C ASP A 71 -11.11 -6.24 -22.99
N PHE A 72 -10.17 -7.18 -22.90
CA PHE A 72 -10.07 -8.32 -23.81
C PHE A 72 -9.14 -9.42 -23.28
N VAL A 73 -9.21 -10.60 -23.90
CA VAL A 73 -8.25 -11.70 -23.73
C VAL A 73 -7.66 -12.05 -25.08
N GLY A 74 -6.46 -11.57 -25.37
CA GLY A 74 -5.73 -11.83 -26.61
C GLY A 74 -5.30 -13.30 -26.75
N ARG A 75 -5.12 -13.75 -28.00
CA ARG A 75 -4.64 -15.09 -28.36
C ARG A 75 -3.13 -15.14 -28.53
N SER A 76 -2.52 -14.00 -28.88
CA SER A 76 -1.08 -13.84 -29.07
C SER A 76 -0.59 -12.50 -28.51
N ARG A 77 0.76 -12.31 -28.45
CA ARG A 77 1.36 -11.02 -28.07
C ARG A 77 0.99 -9.93 -29.09
N GLU A 78 1.06 -10.25 -30.37
CA GLU A 78 0.75 -9.33 -31.45
C GLU A 78 -0.70 -8.83 -31.35
N GLU A 79 -1.66 -9.76 -31.19
CA GLU A 79 -3.07 -9.40 -31.01
C GLU A 79 -3.29 -8.58 -29.73
N THR A 80 -2.54 -8.88 -28.65
CA THR A 80 -2.61 -8.12 -27.41
C THR A 80 -2.09 -6.69 -27.61
N LEU A 81 -1.02 -6.51 -28.37
CA LEU A 81 -0.52 -5.19 -28.74
C LEU A 81 -1.54 -4.43 -29.63
N ASP A 82 -2.08 -5.06 -30.65
CA ASP A 82 -3.02 -4.41 -31.58
C ASP A 82 -4.31 -3.93 -30.90
N LEU A 83 -4.82 -4.71 -29.92
CA LEU A 83 -6.05 -4.41 -29.20
C LEU A 83 -5.86 -3.44 -28.03
N SER A 84 -4.63 -3.26 -27.53
CA SER A 84 -4.36 -2.39 -26.39
C SER A 84 -4.54 -0.92 -26.71
N GLU A 85 -4.84 -0.12 -25.70
CA GLU A 85 -5.08 1.32 -25.81
C GLU A 85 -4.21 2.10 -24.81
N VAL A 86 -4.10 3.41 -25.02
CA VAL A 86 -3.60 4.34 -24.02
C VAL A 86 -4.66 4.61 -22.94
N LEU A 87 -4.26 5.20 -21.81
CA LEU A 87 -5.15 5.41 -20.67
C LEU A 87 -6.38 6.28 -20.97
N ASP A 88 -6.27 7.23 -21.89
CA ASP A 88 -7.36 8.08 -22.38
C ASP A 88 -7.96 7.59 -23.71
N GLY A 89 -7.72 6.33 -24.05
CA GLY A 89 -8.24 5.67 -25.25
C GLY A 89 -9.77 5.52 -25.23
N PRO A 90 -10.34 5.07 -26.39
CA PRO A 90 -11.77 4.99 -26.58
C PRO A 90 -12.52 4.17 -25.52
N LEU A 91 -11.99 3.01 -25.11
CA LEU A 91 -12.65 2.13 -24.15
C LEU A 91 -12.75 2.75 -22.76
N ILE A 92 -11.63 3.26 -22.24
CA ILE A 92 -11.64 3.91 -20.92
C ILE A 92 -12.50 5.17 -20.94
N THR A 93 -12.50 5.91 -22.03
CA THR A 93 -13.40 7.09 -22.21
C THR A 93 -14.87 6.68 -22.16
N LYS A 94 -15.29 5.55 -22.75
CA LYS A 94 -16.66 5.02 -22.62
C LYS A 94 -17.03 4.74 -21.17
N TYR A 95 -16.14 4.12 -20.37
CA TYR A 95 -16.37 3.86 -18.93
C TYR A 95 -16.42 5.15 -18.11
N ARG A 96 -15.59 6.14 -18.42
CA ARG A 96 -15.62 7.46 -17.76
C ARG A 96 -16.95 8.17 -17.99
N ALA A 97 -17.45 8.15 -19.23
CA ALA A 97 -18.75 8.72 -19.58
C ALA A 97 -19.89 7.97 -18.85
N LEU A 98 -19.82 6.64 -18.77
CA LEU A 98 -20.79 5.82 -18.04
C LEU A 98 -20.79 6.15 -16.53
N ALA A 99 -19.61 6.22 -15.90
CA ALA A 99 -19.46 6.54 -14.49
C ALA A 99 -20.07 7.91 -14.15
N SER A 100 -19.77 8.94 -14.95
CA SER A 100 -20.31 10.29 -14.77
C SER A 100 -21.83 10.35 -14.98
N ARG A 101 -22.34 9.75 -16.06
CA ARG A 101 -23.76 9.74 -16.36
C ARG A 101 -24.60 9.09 -15.26
N GLU A 102 -24.12 7.98 -14.72
CA GLU A 102 -24.83 7.18 -13.73
C GLU A 102 -24.45 7.53 -12.27
N SER A 103 -23.56 8.49 -12.04
CA SER A 103 -23.00 8.84 -10.73
C SER A 103 -22.48 7.60 -9.96
N LEU A 104 -21.77 6.73 -10.68
CA LEU A 104 -21.29 5.42 -10.22
C LEU A 104 -19.77 5.38 -10.17
N TRP A 105 -19.21 4.84 -9.10
CA TRP A 105 -17.79 4.49 -9.06
C TRP A 105 -17.57 3.17 -9.80
N ILE A 106 -16.50 3.10 -10.61
CA ILE A 106 -16.13 1.90 -11.35
C ILE A 106 -14.68 1.55 -11.09
N SER A 107 -14.44 0.35 -10.60
CA SER A 107 -13.12 -0.27 -10.46
C SER A 107 -12.92 -1.18 -11.67
N LEU A 108 -12.09 -0.74 -12.62
CA LEU A 108 -11.71 -1.45 -13.82
C LEU A 108 -10.47 -2.28 -13.51
N GLY A 109 -10.64 -3.57 -13.30
CA GLY A 109 -9.53 -4.47 -12.98
C GLY A 109 -8.71 -4.79 -14.22
N GLY A 110 -7.40 -4.71 -14.18
CA GLY A 110 -6.47 -5.24 -15.15
C GLY A 110 -6.74 -4.96 -16.63
N ALA A 111 -6.65 -3.70 -17.06
CA ALA A 111 -6.69 -3.31 -18.49
C ALA A 111 -5.30 -3.35 -19.13
N HIS A 112 -5.24 -3.65 -20.41
CA HIS A 112 -4.00 -3.61 -21.21
C HIS A 112 -3.73 -2.18 -21.71
N ILE A 113 -2.86 -1.45 -20.98
CA ILE A 113 -2.60 -0.03 -21.19
C ILE A 113 -1.17 0.19 -21.71
N ARG A 114 -1.04 0.92 -22.83
CA ARG A 114 0.23 1.46 -23.33
C ARG A 114 0.53 2.82 -22.70
N ILE A 115 1.81 3.16 -22.55
CA ILE A 115 2.21 4.50 -22.11
C ILE A 115 1.91 5.53 -23.21
N THR A 116 2.25 5.20 -24.46
CA THR A 116 1.96 5.98 -25.65
C THR A 116 1.42 5.07 -26.75
N GLU A 117 0.79 5.64 -27.78
CA GLU A 117 0.21 4.87 -28.91
C GLU A 117 1.26 4.06 -29.68
N ASN A 118 2.52 4.49 -29.71
CA ASN A 118 3.60 3.84 -30.42
C ASN A 118 4.52 3.00 -29.49
N ASP A 119 4.12 2.77 -28.25
CA ASP A 119 4.91 2.01 -27.29
C ASP A 119 4.55 0.51 -27.36
N ASP A 120 5.57 -0.32 -27.51
CA ASP A 120 5.45 -1.79 -27.44
C ASP A 120 5.40 -2.32 -25.99
N HIS A 121 5.49 -1.43 -25.00
CA HIS A 121 5.39 -1.76 -23.59
C HIS A 121 3.94 -1.65 -23.11
N LEU A 122 3.41 -2.75 -22.67
CA LEU A 122 2.06 -2.86 -22.09
C LEU A 122 2.14 -3.02 -20.59
N TYR A 123 1.19 -2.40 -19.90
CA TYR A 123 0.95 -2.63 -18.49
C TYR A 123 -0.42 -3.27 -18.29
N ASN A 124 -0.50 -4.22 -17.34
CA ASN A 124 -1.75 -4.71 -16.79
C ASN A 124 -2.17 -3.74 -15.67
N SER A 125 -3.22 -2.95 -15.91
CA SER A 125 -3.49 -1.74 -15.12
C SER A 125 -4.86 -1.78 -14.45
N HIS A 126 -4.89 -1.65 -13.12
CA HIS A 126 -6.11 -1.48 -12.34
C HIS A 126 -6.43 0.02 -12.25
N ILE A 127 -7.56 0.42 -12.82
CA ILE A 127 -7.98 1.81 -12.95
C ILE A 127 -9.25 2.03 -12.11
N VAL A 128 -9.30 3.10 -11.32
CA VAL A 128 -10.51 3.48 -10.58
C VAL A 128 -11.04 4.81 -11.08
N ILE A 129 -12.31 4.82 -11.43
CA ILE A 129 -13.06 5.98 -11.91
C ILE A 129 -14.10 6.36 -10.85
N ASN A 130 -14.15 7.65 -10.47
CA ASN A 130 -15.13 8.17 -9.53
C ASN A 130 -16.49 8.46 -10.20
N SER A 131 -17.48 8.86 -9.39
CA SER A 131 -18.83 9.23 -9.85
C SER A 131 -18.90 10.43 -10.78
N ASP A 132 -17.84 11.21 -10.92
CA ASP A 132 -17.73 12.34 -11.83
C ASP A 132 -17.06 11.95 -13.17
N GLY A 133 -16.68 10.68 -13.34
CA GLY A 133 -15.99 10.17 -14.52
C GLY A 133 -14.48 10.48 -14.53
N GLN A 134 -13.92 10.87 -13.39
CA GLN A 134 -12.48 11.14 -13.27
C GLN A 134 -11.73 9.88 -12.88
N ILE A 135 -10.58 9.64 -13.50
CA ILE A 135 -9.63 8.60 -13.05
C ILE A 135 -8.98 9.12 -11.77
N VAL A 136 -9.20 8.42 -10.65
CA VAL A 136 -8.68 8.78 -9.32
C VAL A 136 -7.52 7.89 -8.88
N GLY A 137 -7.20 6.86 -9.65
CA GLY A 137 -6.03 6.04 -9.43
C GLY A 137 -5.80 5.03 -10.53
N VAL A 138 -4.51 4.77 -10.78
CA VAL A 138 -4.01 3.75 -11.70
C VAL A 138 -2.91 2.99 -10.97
N TYR A 139 -2.99 1.67 -11.00
CA TYR A 139 -1.97 0.77 -10.47
C TYR A 139 -1.54 -0.20 -11.57
N HIS A 140 -0.26 -0.26 -11.88
CA HIS A 140 0.32 -1.23 -12.79
C HIS A 140 0.78 -2.46 -12.01
N LYS A 141 0.33 -3.64 -12.44
CA LYS A 141 0.65 -4.93 -11.81
C LYS A 141 2.16 -5.12 -11.67
N VAL A 142 2.62 -5.34 -10.43
CA VAL A 142 4.06 -5.49 -10.15
C VAL A 142 4.52 -6.95 -10.22
N HIS A 143 3.65 -7.92 -9.91
CA HIS A 143 3.97 -9.33 -9.96
C HIS A 143 3.32 -9.98 -11.18
N LEU A 144 4.12 -10.27 -12.19
CA LEU A 144 3.65 -10.92 -13.41
C LEU A 144 3.55 -12.44 -13.22
N PHE A 145 2.54 -13.05 -13.85
CA PHE A 145 2.28 -14.48 -13.76
C PHE A 145 3.12 -15.25 -14.79
N ASP A 146 4.33 -15.62 -14.41
CA ASP A 146 5.20 -16.49 -15.16
C ASP A 146 5.24 -17.86 -14.47
N ALA A 147 4.52 -18.85 -15.00
CA ALA A 147 4.41 -20.15 -14.40
C ALA A 147 4.40 -21.28 -15.43
N ASN A 148 5.10 -22.34 -15.12
CA ASN A 148 5.03 -23.60 -15.85
C ASN A 148 4.15 -24.56 -15.05
N LEU A 149 2.92 -24.75 -15.49
CA LEU A 149 1.93 -25.63 -14.84
C LEU A 149 1.88 -27.03 -15.49
N SER A 150 2.92 -27.45 -16.21
CA SER A 150 2.98 -28.81 -16.79
C SER A 150 2.96 -29.86 -15.67
N THR A 151 2.12 -30.88 -15.83
CA THR A 151 2.11 -32.06 -14.95
C THR A 151 3.25 -32.98 -15.33
N ASN A 152 4.32 -33.02 -14.54
CA ASN A 152 5.26 -34.14 -14.50
C ASN A 152 4.91 -35.05 -13.30
N GLU A 153 3.66 -35.38 -13.07
CA GLU A 153 3.33 -36.54 -12.26
C GLU A 153 3.41 -37.77 -13.19
N THR A 154 4.57 -38.39 -13.20
CA THR A 154 4.75 -39.71 -13.76
C THR A 154 3.99 -40.75 -12.90
N THR A 155 2.71 -40.89 -13.15
CA THR A 155 2.04 -42.17 -12.85
C THR A 155 2.48 -43.17 -13.92
N PRO A 156 2.99 -44.35 -13.54
CA PRO A 156 3.66 -45.29 -14.47
C PRO A 156 2.77 -45.85 -15.59
N ASN A 157 1.50 -45.50 -15.71
CA ASN A 157 0.55 -46.13 -16.64
C ASN A 157 -0.44 -45.19 -17.32
N ALA A 158 -0.16 -43.87 -17.43
CA ALA A 158 -0.99 -42.95 -18.22
C ALA A 158 -0.28 -42.61 -19.53
N GLU A 159 -0.86 -42.95 -20.66
CA GLU A 159 -0.50 -42.41 -21.97
C GLU A 159 -0.60 -40.87 -21.89
N SER A 160 0.56 -40.23 -21.83
CA SER A 160 0.65 -38.82 -21.56
C SER A 160 0.33 -38.01 -22.81
N THR A 161 -0.90 -37.52 -22.93
CA THR A 161 -1.16 -36.30 -23.67
C THR A 161 -0.68 -35.12 -22.81
N CYS A 162 0.61 -34.81 -22.91
CA CYS A 162 1.26 -33.74 -22.21
C CYS A 162 0.76 -32.40 -22.73
N THR A 163 -0.32 -31.83 -22.17
CA THR A 163 -0.70 -30.45 -22.40
C THR A 163 0.24 -29.56 -21.58
N ARG A 164 1.32 -29.09 -22.22
CA ARG A 164 2.21 -28.06 -21.68
C ARG A 164 1.42 -26.74 -21.62
N SER A 165 0.88 -26.40 -20.47
CA SER A 165 0.37 -25.05 -20.20
C SER A 165 1.44 -24.24 -19.46
N SER A 166 2.27 -23.55 -20.20
CA SER A 166 3.20 -22.55 -19.67
C SER A 166 2.61 -21.16 -19.93
N PHE A 167 2.49 -20.37 -18.87
CA PHE A 167 2.03 -18.99 -18.92
C PHE A 167 3.23 -18.07 -18.62
N PHE A 168 3.49 -17.13 -19.51
CA PHE A 168 4.54 -16.13 -19.36
C PHE A 168 3.95 -14.75 -19.68
N GLU A 169 3.36 -14.12 -18.66
CA GLU A 169 2.78 -12.78 -18.77
C GLU A 169 3.85 -11.75 -19.16
N SER A 170 5.08 -11.92 -18.65
CA SER A 170 6.23 -11.03 -18.94
C SER A 170 6.63 -10.96 -20.42
N LYS A 171 6.17 -11.88 -21.25
CA LYS A 171 6.41 -11.82 -22.71
C LYS A 171 5.61 -10.71 -23.40
N ALA A 172 4.49 -10.28 -22.82
CA ALA A 172 3.62 -9.26 -23.39
C ALA A 172 3.46 -8.04 -22.49
N ILE A 173 3.59 -8.21 -21.18
CA ILE A 173 3.29 -7.20 -20.16
C ILE A 173 4.57 -6.83 -19.41
N CYS A 174 4.78 -5.54 -19.17
CA CYS A 174 5.84 -5.02 -18.29
C CYS A 174 5.36 -4.97 -16.84
N ALA A 175 6.25 -5.32 -15.91
CA ALA A 175 5.98 -5.15 -14.49
C ALA A 175 5.91 -3.65 -14.14
N GLY A 176 4.94 -3.29 -13.31
CA GLY A 176 4.90 -1.96 -12.71
C GLY A 176 6.12 -1.71 -11.83
N THR A 177 6.63 -0.49 -11.83
CA THR A 177 7.80 -0.08 -11.05
C THR A 177 7.44 0.73 -9.80
N GLU A 178 6.16 1.07 -9.65
CA GLU A 178 5.67 1.86 -8.52
C GLU A 178 4.99 0.98 -7.48
N ALA A 179 5.11 1.39 -6.21
CA ALA A 179 4.42 0.72 -5.12
C ALA A 179 2.89 0.80 -5.29
N PRO A 180 2.13 -0.23 -4.86
CA PRO A 180 0.69 -0.24 -4.95
C PRO A 180 0.07 0.91 -4.16
N ILE A 181 -1.06 1.41 -4.66
CA ILE A 181 -1.73 2.61 -4.15
C ILE A 181 -3.03 2.29 -3.43
N VAL A 182 -3.44 3.23 -2.57
CA VAL A 182 -4.76 3.22 -1.90
C VAL A 182 -5.53 4.46 -2.31
N ILE A 183 -6.71 4.26 -2.88
CA ILE A 183 -7.66 5.33 -3.18
C ILE A 183 -8.44 5.65 -1.91
N GLN A 184 -8.32 6.89 -1.45
CA GLN A 184 -8.99 7.35 -0.24
C GLN A 184 -10.42 7.82 -0.52
N ASN A 185 -11.26 7.76 0.50
CA ASN A 185 -12.62 8.33 0.48
C ASN A 185 -13.51 7.78 -0.64
N THR A 186 -13.35 6.51 -1.03
CA THR A 186 -14.31 5.84 -1.91
C THR A 186 -15.62 5.56 -1.15
N PRO A 187 -16.72 5.20 -1.83
CA PRO A 187 -17.97 4.82 -1.16
C PRO A 187 -17.84 3.67 -0.14
N ILE A 188 -16.74 2.91 -0.21
CA ILE A 188 -16.44 1.78 0.68
C ILE A 188 -15.20 2.01 1.56
N GLY A 189 -14.82 3.27 1.77
CA GLY A 189 -13.62 3.64 2.52
C GLY A 189 -12.35 3.63 1.66
N ASN A 190 -11.22 3.32 2.26
CA ASN A 190 -9.92 3.33 1.57
C ASN A 190 -9.70 2.03 0.80
N LEU A 191 -9.64 2.12 -0.52
CA LEU A 191 -9.54 0.99 -1.45
C LEU A 191 -8.09 0.78 -1.90
N GLY A 192 -7.49 -0.33 -1.50
CA GLY A 192 -6.17 -0.77 -1.93
C GLY A 192 -6.26 -1.55 -3.24
N LEU A 193 -5.41 -1.19 -4.21
CA LEU A 193 -5.39 -1.77 -5.55
C LEU A 193 -4.32 -2.84 -5.67
N ALA A 194 -4.71 -3.99 -6.19
CA ALA A 194 -3.84 -5.09 -6.58
C ALA A 194 -4.46 -5.81 -7.79
N ILE A 195 -3.75 -6.75 -8.43
CA ILE A 195 -4.25 -7.51 -9.56
C ILE A 195 -3.83 -8.97 -9.41
N CYS A 196 -4.81 -9.88 -9.40
CA CYS A 196 -4.67 -11.33 -9.60
C CYS A 196 -3.47 -11.96 -8.86
N TYR A 197 -2.35 -12.15 -9.55
CA TYR A 197 -1.15 -12.82 -9.03
C TYR A 197 -0.54 -12.11 -7.82
N ASP A 198 -0.76 -10.80 -7.66
CA ASP A 198 -0.35 -10.02 -6.49
C ASP A 198 -0.88 -10.63 -5.18
N MET A 199 -2.00 -11.37 -5.22
CA MET A 199 -2.54 -12.04 -4.03
C MET A 199 -1.61 -13.10 -3.43
N ARG A 200 -0.60 -13.58 -4.16
CA ARG A 200 0.38 -14.54 -3.64
C ARG A 200 1.46 -13.90 -2.78
N PHE A 201 1.55 -12.60 -2.78
CA PHE A 201 2.57 -11.81 -2.10
C PHE A 201 1.98 -11.09 -0.88
N PRO A 202 2.07 -11.69 0.33
CA PRO A 202 1.47 -11.13 1.55
C PRO A 202 2.03 -9.76 1.91
N GLU A 203 3.27 -9.47 1.55
CA GLU A 203 3.92 -8.18 1.76
C GLU A 203 3.21 -7.04 1.05
N LEU A 204 2.69 -7.25 -0.16
CA LEU A 204 1.91 -6.24 -0.90
C LEU A 204 0.62 -5.89 -0.15
N ALA A 205 -0.15 -6.89 0.28
CA ALA A 205 -1.36 -6.68 1.06
C ALA A 205 -1.08 -5.99 2.40
N SER A 206 0.01 -6.38 3.06
CA SER A 206 0.47 -5.78 4.31
C SER A 206 0.89 -4.33 4.09
N HIS A 207 1.57 -3.99 3.01
CA HIS A 207 1.91 -2.61 2.65
C HIS A 207 0.65 -1.77 2.45
N LEU A 208 -0.31 -2.24 1.64
CA LEU A 208 -1.58 -1.55 1.43
C LEU A 208 -2.32 -1.29 2.76
N ARG A 209 -2.31 -2.27 3.68
CA ARG A 209 -3.00 -2.16 4.97
C ARG A 209 -2.25 -1.27 5.97
N TYR A 210 -0.98 -1.60 6.25
CA TYR A 210 -0.26 -0.99 7.39
C TYR A 210 0.44 0.31 7.02
N ALA A 211 0.97 0.42 5.80
CA ALA A 211 1.61 1.66 5.35
C ALA A 211 0.64 2.67 4.72
N LYS A 212 -0.44 2.18 4.08
CA LYS A 212 -1.37 3.03 3.30
C LYS A 212 -2.79 3.08 3.88
N ASN A 213 -3.08 2.35 4.97
CA ASN A 213 -4.36 2.31 5.67
C ASN A 213 -5.55 1.88 4.80
N ALA A 214 -5.39 0.82 4.00
CA ALA A 214 -6.49 0.22 3.27
C ALA A 214 -7.57 -0.36 4.20
N HIS A 215 -8.83 -0.23 3.82
CA HIS A 215 -9.99 -0.84 4.44
C HIS A 215 -10.50 -2.02 3.61
N VAL A 216 -10.40 -1.89 2.30
CA VAL A 216 -10.79 -2.89 1.32
C VAL A 216 -9.60 -3.14 0.40
N LEU A 217 -9.32 -4.40 0.09
CA LEU A 217 -8.34 -4.82 -0.90
C LEU A 217 -9.09 -5.36 -2.12
N SER A 218 -8.73 -4.91 -3.31
CA SER A 218 -9.33 -5.38 -4.56
C SER A 218 -8.33 -6.24 -5.33
N TYR A 219 -8.76 -7.45 -5.70
CA TYR A 219 -8.00 -8.41 -6.50
C TYR A 219 -8.80 -8.86 -7.73
N PRO A 220 -8.99 -7.98 -8.73
CA PRO A 220 -9.55 -8.40 -10.01
C PRO A 220 -8.66 -9.48 -10.62
N SER A 221 -9.25 -10.55 -11.19
CA SER A 221 -8.47 -11.73 -11.55
C SER A 221 -8.99 -12.43 -12.80
N ALA A 222 -8.04 -12.97 -13.60
CA ALA A 222 -8.25 -14.00 -14.59
C ALA A 222 -7.53 -15.29 -14.14
N TYR A 223 -7.99 -15.82 -13.00
CA TYR A 223 -7.33 -16.90 -12.26
C TYR A 223 -7.43 -18.23 -12.99
N THR A 224 -6.33 -18.98 -13.10
CA THR A 224 -6.32 -20.25 -13.86
C THR A 224 -7.21 -21.29 -13.19
N THR A 225 -7.99 -22.04 -13.98
CA THR A 225 -8.87 -23.13 -13.52
C THR A 225 -8.12 -24.11 -12.64
N ARG A 226 -6.94 -24.56 -13.08
CA ARG A 226 -6.12 -25.54 -12.35
C ARG A 226 -5.77 -25.13 -10.91
N THR A 227 -5.30 -23.89 -10.72
CA THR A 227 -4.93 -23.44 -9.38
C THR A 227 -6.17 -23.05 -8.56
N GLY A 228 -7.27 -22.69 -9.22
CA GLY A 228 -8.56 -22.48 -8.58
C GLY A 228 -9.11 -23.76 -7.99
N GLU A 229 -9.20 -24.85 -8.79
CA GLU A 229 -9.63 -26.19 -8.38
C GLU A 229 -8.74 -26.79 -7.27
N ALA A 230 -7.45 -26.47 -7.27
CA ALA A 230 -6.52 -26.84 -6.19
C ALA A 230 -6.77 -26.05 -4.88
N GLY A 231 -7.76 -25.17 -4.82
CA GLY A 231 -8.16 -24.43 -3.63
C GLY A 231 -7.34 -23.16 -3.35
N HIS A 232 -6.41 -22.78 -4.23
CA HIS A 232 -5.56 -21.59 -4.00
C HIS A 232 -6.38 -20.30 -3.98
N TRP A 233 -7.41 -20.19 -4.82
CA TRP A 233 -8.25 -18.99 -4.94
C TRP A 233 -8.86 -18.59 -3.60
N HIS A 234 -9.68 -19.45 -3.03
CA HIS A 234 -10.37 -19.21 -1.76
C HIS A 234 -9.40 -19.04 -0.59
N THR A 235 -8.37 -19.90 -0.55
CA THR A 235 -7.37 -19.87 0.54
C THR A 235 -6.62 -18.54 0.56
N LEU A 236 -6.12 -18.08 -0.59
CA LEU A 236 -5.33 -16.85 -0.64
C LEU A 236 -6.17 -15.61 -0.37
N ILE A 237 -7.37 -15.50 -0.95
CA ILE A 237 -8.26 -14.36 -0.73
C ILE A 237 -8.66 -14.25 0.74
N ARG A 238 -9.04 -15.38 1.37
CA ARG A 238 -9.38 -15.41 2.79
C ARG A 238 -8.16 -15.09 3.67
N ALA A 239 -6.98 -15.59 3.33
CA ALA A 239 -5.74 -15.25 4.02
C ALA A 239 -5.48 -13.74 3.98
N ARG A 240 -5.60 -13.10 2.82
CA ARG A 240 -5.42 -11.64 2.68
C ARG A 240 -6.42 -10.85 3.52
N ALA A 241 -7.67 -11.32 3.64
CA ALA A 241 -8.67 -10.71 4.49
C ALA A 241 -8.32 -10.84 5.98
N ILE A 242 -7.97 -12.04 6.43
CA ILE A 242 -7.69 -12.37 7.84
C ILE A 242 -6.42 -11.68 8.33
N GLU A 243 -5.30 -11.82 7.62
CA GLU A 243 -3.98 -11.30 7.98
C GLU A 243 -3.96 -9.77 8.09
N ASN A 244 -4.71 -9.10 7.19
CA ASN A 244 -4.73 -7.66 7.08
C ASN A 244 -5.97 -7.03 7.72
N GLN A 245 -6.93 -7.85 8.16
CA GLN A 245 -8.18 -7.38 8.77
C GLN A 245 -8.88 -6.35 7.88
N CYS A 246 -8.99 -6.67 6.59
CA CYS A 246 -9.61 -5.87 5.55
C CYS A 246 -10.74 -6.68 4.89
N TYR A 247 -11.72 -5.99 4.29
CA TYR A 247 -12.54 -6.62 3.28
C TYR A 247 -11.67 -6.96 2.06
N VAL A 248 -12.01 -8.04 1.36
CA VAL A 248 -11.42 -8.37 0.07
C VAL A 248 -12.53 -8.51 -0.96
N VAL A 249 -12.38 -7.80 -2.08
CA VAL A 249 -13.28 -7.87 -3.25
C VAL A 249 -12.49 -8.48 -4.40
N ALA A 250 -12.97 -9.59 -4.95
CA ALA A 250 -12.32 -10.30 -6.04
C ALA A 250 -13.32 -10.60 -7.15
N ALA A 251 -13.34 -9.69 -8.13
CA ALA A 251 -14.05 -9.91 -9.40
C ALA A 251 -13.21 -10.83 -10.29
N ALA A 252 -13.82 -11.82 -10.91
CA ALA A 252 -13.13 -12.86 -11.65
C ALA A 252 -13.64 -13.02 -13.08
N GLN A 253 -12.71 -13.35 -13.99
CA GLN A 253 -13.03 -13.96 -15.26
C GLN A 253 -13.42 -15.42 -15.07
N GLU A 254 -14.34 -15.95 -15.90
CA GLU A 254 -14.81 -17.32 -15.83
C GLU A 254 -14.94 -17.96 -17.22
N GLY A 255 -14.71 -19.26 -17.27
CA GLY A 255 -14.93 -20.07 -18.46
C GLY A 255 -13.82 -19.95 -19.50
N LYS A 256 -14.11 -20.45 -20.71
CA LYS A 256 -13.17 -20.50 -21.86
C LYS A 256 -13.12 -19.15 -22.58
N HIS A 257 -11.95 -18.55 -22.68
CA HIS A 257 -11.71 -17.30 -23.41
C HIS A 257 -11.27 -17.52 -24.85
N ASN A 258 -10.39 -18.48 -25.04
CA ASN A 258 -9.89 -18.98 -26.34
C ASN A 258 -9.40 -20.43 -26.18
N GLU A 259 -8.78 -21.00 -27.22
CA GLU A 259 -8.34 -22.40 -27.19
C GLU A 259 -7.25 -22.68 -26.13
N GLY A 260 -6.47 -21.67 -25.76
CA GLY A 260 -5.34 -21.82 -24.82
C GLY A 260 -5.61 -21.29 -23.41
N ARG A 261 -6.76 -20.60 -23.20
CA ARG A 261 -7.00 -19.90 -21.93
C ARG A 261 -8.42 -20.05 -21.40
N SER A 262 -8.51 -20.50 -20.15
CA SER A 262 -9.74 -20.52 -19.36
C SER A 262 -9.48 -20.04 -17.94
N SER A 263 -10.52 -19.50 -17.30
CA SER A 263 -10.46 -18.96 -15.95
C SER A 263 -11.47 -19.65 -15.02
N TYR A 264 -11.15 -19.64 -13.74
CA TYR A 264 -11.84 -20.41 -12.70
C TYR A 264 -13.19 -19.82 -12.29
N GLY A 265 -13.37 -18.50 -12.42
CA GLY A 265 -14.58 -17.83 -11.93
C GLY A 265 -14.56 -17.61 -10.42
N HIS A 266 -15.71 -17.86 -9.80
CA HIS A 266 -15.90 -17.74 -8.36
C HIS A 266 -15.60 -16.33 -7.84
N SER A 267 -16.13 -15.30 -8.52
CA SER A 267 -16.10 -13.92 -8.00
C SER A 267 -16.67 -13.90 -6.58
N LEU A 268 -15.99 -13.25 -5.63
CA LEU A 268 -16.40 -13.28 -4.23
C LEU A 268 -16.02 -12.03 -3.44
N VAL A 269 -16.67 -11.87 -2.29
CA VAL A 269 -16.33 -10.86 -1.28
C VAL A 269 -16.11 -11.54 0.06
N VAL A 270 -15.01 -11.20 0.72
CA VAL A 270 -14.64 -11.72 2.04
C VAL A 270 -14.55 -10.58 3.04
N ASP A 271 -15.06 -10.80 4.25
CA ASP A 271 -14.99 -9.82 5.33
C ASP A 271 -13.67 -9.86 6.11
N PRO A 272 -13.40 -8.88 7.00
CA PRO A 272 -12.16 -8.82 7.78
C PRO A 272 -11.93 -10.01 8.74
N TRP A 273 -12.93 -10.84 8.97
CA TRP A 273 -12.86 -12.06 9.79
C TRP A 273 -12.56 -13.31 8.94
N GLY A 274 -12.54 -13.15 7.60
CA GLY A 274 -12.29 -14.25 6.65
C GLY A 274 -13.57 -15.01 6.26
N GLN A 275 -14.77 -14.47 6.58
CA GLN A 275 -16.03 -15.03 6.15
C GLN A 275 -16.35 -14.59 4.72
N ILE A 276 -16.69 -15.53 3.84
CA ILE A 276 -17.22 -15.24 2.51
C ILE A 276 -18.63 -14.65 2.68
N ILE A 277 -18.81 -13.40 2.25
CA ILE A 277 -20.11 -12.69 2.33
C ILE A 277 -20.99 -13.10 1.15
N THR A 278 -20.40 -13.18 -0.03
CA THR A 278 -21.09 -13.57 -1.27
C THR A 278 -20.08 -14.19 -2.24
N GLU A 279 -20.57 -15.12 -3.06
CA GLU A 279 -19.75 -15.82 -4.07
C GLU A 279 -20.62 -16.20 -5.26
N GLN A 280 -20.06 -16.09 -6.48
CA GLN A 280 -20.67 -16.57 -7.71
C GLN A 280 -20.41 -18.06 -7.87
N MET A 281 -21.37 -18.88 -7.44
CA MET A 281 -21.28 -20.34 -7.54
C MET A 281 -21.71 -20.87 -8.90
N ASN A 282 -22.55 -20.11 -9.63
CA ASN A 282 -23.02 -20.53 -10.94
C ASN A 282 -22.00 -20.19 -12.02
N PRO A 283 -21.75 -21.09 -12.98
CA PRO A 283 -20.86 -20.82 -14.09
C PRO A 283 -21.41 -19.71 -14.99
N GLY A 284 -20.51 -19.07 -15.71
CA GLY A 284 -20.83 -18.00 -16.67
C GLY A 284 -20.80 -16.59 -16.06
N PRO A 285 -20.98 -15.59 -16.93
CA PRO A 285 -21.01 -14.19 -16.53
C PRO A 285 -22.21 -13.87 -15.62
N GLY A 286 -21.99 -13.00 -14.64
CA GLY A 286 -23.03 -12.65 -13.66
C GLY A 286 -22.69 -11.42 -12.83
N LEU A 287 -23.68 -10.97 -12.06
CA LEU A 287 -23.54 -9.89 -11.09
C LEU A 287 -23.80 -10.43 -9.69
N LEU A 288 -22.85 -10.21 -8.78
CA LEU A 288 -23.06 -10.32 -7.34
C LEU A 288 -23.30 -8.93 -6.75
N THR A 289 -24.15 -8.87 -5.75
CA THR A 289 -24.28 -7.68 -4.91
C THR A 289 -24.22 -8.04 -3.45
N CYS A 290 -23.52 -7.22 -2.66
CA CYS A 290 -23.55 -7.33 -1.20
C CYS A 290 -23.40 -5.94 -0.58
N GLU A 291 -23.57 -5.88 0.75
CA GLU A 291 -23.35 -4.67 1.51
C GLU A 291 -22.04 -4.75 2.27
N ILE A 292 -21.21 -3.69 2.16
CA ILE A 292 -20.00 -3.50 2.94
C ILE A 292 -20.24 -2.34 3.91
N GLY A 293 -19.80 -2.47 5.12
CA GLY A 293 -19.99 -1.45 6.15
C GLY A 293 -20.66 -2.01 7.40
N PRO A 294 -21.30 -1.15 8.23
CA PRO A 294 -21.66 0.25 7.99
C PRO A 294 -20.47 1.20 8.05
N PHE A 295 -20.56 2.30 7.30
CA PHE A 295 -19.61 3.41 7.33
C PHE A 295 -20.13 4.48 8.28
N THR A 296 -19.30 4.93 9.21
CA THR A 296 -19.62 6.07 10.08
C THR A 296 -18.75 7.25 9.63
N MET A 297 -19.37 8.29 9.08
CA MET A 297 -18.70 9.55 8.80
C MET A 297 -18.52 10.30 10.12
N VAL A 298 -17.29 10.42 10.59
CA VAL A 298 -16.94 11.28 11.71
C VAL A 298 -16.22 12.50 11.12
N ASN A 299 -16.88 13.64 11.12
CA ASN A 299 -16.34 14.94 10.71
C ASN A 299 -15.69 14.95 9.32
N SER A 300 -16.47 14.67 8.27
CA SER A 300 -16.13 14.83 6.83
C SER A 300 -14.79 14.24 6.30
N THR A 301 -13.95 13.63 7.13
CA THR A 301 -12.60 13.22 6.74
C THR A 301 -12.18 11.80 7.11
N THR A 302 -12.98 11.05 7.88
CA THR A 302 -12.59 9.68 8.25
C THR A 302 -13.80 8.76 8.29
N SER A 303 -13.92 7.84 7.34
CA SER A 303 -14.91 6.76 7.41
C SER A 303 -14.38 5.64 8.31
N ILE A 304 -15.11 5.34 9.39
CA ILE A 304 -14.86 4.17 10.22
C ILE A 304 -15.82 3.08 9.75
N ILE A 305 -15.28 1.92 9.36
CA ILE A 305 -16.07 0.72 9.04
C ILE A 305 -16.23 -0.10 10.33
N PRO A 306 -17.40 -0.16 10.95
CA PRO A 306 -17.56 -0.75 12.29
C PRO A 306 -17.06 -2.20 12.37
N LYS A 307 -17.27 -3.03 11.33
CA LYS A 307 -16.79 -4.41 11.35
C LYS A 307 -15.26 -4.48 11.36
N ILE A 308 -14.57 -3.66 10.56
CA ILE A 308 -13.11 -3.54 10.59
C ILE A 308 -12.64 -3.08 11.97
N TYR A 309 -13.26 -2.03 12.51
CA TYR A 309 -12.93 -1.51 13.84
C TYR A 309 -13.13 -2.56 14.93
N HIS A 310 -14.26 -3.27 14.89
CA HIS A 310 -14.54 -4.33 15.86
C HIS A 310 -13.50 -5.45 15.79
N VAL A 311 -13.20 -5.95 14.60
CA VAL A 311 -12.20 -7.02 14.38
C VAL A 311 -10.82 -6.57 14.85
N ARG A 312 -10.38 -5.38 14.45
CA ARG A 312 -9.06 -4.82 14.83
C ARG A 312 -8.94 -4.56 16.33
N ARG A 313 -10.03 -4.17 17.00
CA ARG A 313 -10.05 -3.97 18.45
C ARG A 313 -10.06 -5.29 19.22
N SER A 314 -10.84 -6.27 18.76
CA SER A 314 -10.96 -7.58 19.42
C SER A 314 -9.71 -8.43 19.24
N MET A 315 -9.04 -8.30 18.10
CA MET A 315 -7.78 -8.98 17.79
C MET A 315 -6.80 -7.94 17.21
N PRO A 316 -6.05 -7.22 18.05
CA PRO A 316 -5.20 -6.11 17.61
C PRO A 316 -3.89 -6.60 16.99
N VAL A 317 -3.96 -7.33 15.87
CA VAL A 317 -2.82 -7.92 15.15
C VAL A 317 -1.76 -6.88 14.82
N GLU A 318 -2.17 -5.64 14.52
CA GLU A 318 -1.26 -4.54 14.21
C GLU A 318 -0.26 -4.28 15.34
N TYR A 319 -0.70 -4.30 16.60
CA TYR A 319 0.16 -4.09 17.76
C TYR A 319 0.96 -5.33 18.19
N HIS A 320 0.58 -6.52 17.69
CA HIS A 320 1.29 -7.77 17.94
C HIS A 320 2.36 -8.07 16.90
N ARG A 321 2.40 -7.32 15.80
CA ARG A 321 3.41 -7.50 14.76
C ARG A 321 4.77 -7.07 15.27
N ARG A 322 5.75 -7.91 15.02
CA ARG A 322 7.14 -7.70 15.41
C ARG A 322 7.93 -7.07 14.26
N PHE A 323 7.55 -5.81 13.89
CA PHE A 323 8.27 -5.05 12.87
C PHE A 323 9.73 -4.74 13.26
N ASP A 324 10.05 -4.86 14.54
CA ASP A 324 11.41 -4.78 15.07
C ASP A 324 12.28 -6.00 14.67
N LEU A 325 11.65 -7.19 14.48
CA LEU A 325 12.32 -8.42 14.04
C LEU A 325 12.14 -8.69 12.55
N PHE A 326 10.98 -8.33 12.02
CA PHE A 326 10.59 -8.52 10.62
C PHE A 326 10.13 -7.16 10.08
N PRO A 327 11.07 -6.24 9.80
CA PRO A 327 10.69 -4.93 9.28
C PRO A 327 9.94 -5.12 7.97
N MET A 328 8.76 -4.53 7.87
CA MET A 328 8.16 -4.26 6.58
C MET A 328 9.01 -3.16 5.96
N SER A 329 10.06 -3.56 5.28
CA SER A 329 10.94 -2.60 4.64
C SER A 329 10.15 -1.88 3.54
N ASP A 330 9.92 -0.60 3.74
CA ASP A 330 9.80 0.36 2.63
C ASP A 330 11.12 0.35 1.78
N SER A 331 12.09 -0.46 2.17
CA SER A 331 13.47 -0.54 1.69
C SER A 331 13.72 -1.64 0.65
N GLY A 332 12.68 -2.28 0.14
CA GLY A 332 12.81 -3.19 -1.03
C GLY A 332 13.06 -2.45 -2.35
N TYR A 333 12.86 -1.15 -2.38
CA TYR A 333 13.23 -0.30 -3.52
C TYR A 333 14.31 0.67 -3.05
N PRO A 334 15.46 0.75 -3.75
CA PRO A 334 16.39 1.82 -3.53
C PRO A 334 15.65 3.11 -3.85
N ARG A 335 15.19 3.83 -2.82
CA ARG A 335 14.78 5.22 -3.02
C ARG A 335 16.05 5.92 -3.48
N SER A 336 16.11 6.25 -4.76
CA SER A 336 17.01 7.30 -5.20
C SER A 336 16.73 8.47 -4.27
N ILE A 337 17.74 8.89 -3.49
CA ILE A 337 17.68 10.14 -2.73
C ILE A 337 17.18 11.15 -3.74
N GLN A 338 15.99 11.72 -3.51
CA GLN A 338 15.46 12.72 -4.41
C GLN A 338 16.55 13.79 -4.53
N SER A 339 16.92 14.15 -5.73
CA SER A 339 17.90 15.20 -6.01
C SER A 339 17.38 16.60 -5.63
N VAL A 340 16.67 16.67 -4.50
CA VAL A 340 16.04 17.89 -3.97
C VAL A 340 16.77 18.29 -2.71
N ASP A 341 17.17 19.55 -2.65
CA ASP A 341 17.77 20.16 -1.47
C ASP A 341 16.79 20.22 -0.31
N PHE A 342 17.26 19.97 0.92
CA PHE A 342 16.45 19.89 2.14
C PHE A 342 16.54 21.19 2.93
N LYS A 343 15.41 21.57 3.55
CA LYS A 343 15.34 22.74 4.42
C LYS A 343 15.70 22.35 5.86
N PHE A 344 16.65 23.06 6.47
CA PHE A 344 17.02 22.91 7.87
C PHE A 344 17.01 24.27 8.56
N GLY A 345 15.88 24.67 9.12
CA GLY A 345 15.65 26.02 9.60
C GLY A 345 15.86 27.05 8.49
N PRO A 346 16.79 28.03 8.68
CA PRO A 346 17.15 28.99 7.64
C PRO A 346 18.14 28.44 6.58
N HIS A 347 18.71 27.24 6.80
CA HIS A 347 19.74 26.66 5.96
C HIS A 347 19.15 25.73 4.90
N ILE A 348 19.87 25.60 3.78
CA ILE A 348 19.59 24.63 2.72
C ILE A 348 20.70 23.57 2.76
N ILE A 349 20.31 22.33 3.00
CA ILE A 349 21.20 21.16 2.95
C ILE A 349 21.10 20.59 1.54
N LYS A 350 22.22 20.60 0.82
CA LYS A 350 22.30 20.05 -0.51
C LYS A 350 22.06 18.55 -0.50
N SER A 351 21.39 18.02 -1.53
CA SER A 351 21.08 16.60 -1.63
C SER A 351 22.31 15.70 -1.57
N ASP A 352 23.45 16.16 -2.06
CA ASP A 352 24.74 15.47 -2.00
C ASP A 352 25.37 15.42 -0.59
N CYS A 353 24.88 16.26 0.35
CA CYS A 353 25.25 16.23 1.77
C CYS A 353 24.37 15.30 2.60
N VAL A 354 23.23 14.84 2.05
CA VAL A 354 22.28 13.94 2.72
C VAL A 354 22.65 12.50 2.41
N PHE A 355 23.00 11.72 3.41
CA PHE A 355 23.41 10.32 3.21
C PHE A 355 22.30 9.30 3.53
N TYR A 356 21.21 9.75 4.12
CA TYR A 356 20.04 8.90 4.41
C TYR A 356 18.77 9.72 4.34
N GLN A 357 17.73 9.15 3.76
CA GLN A 357 16.38 9.69 3.73
C GLN A 357 15.37 8.59 4.01
N SER A 358 14.49 8.82 4.99
CA SER A 358 13.27 8.05 5.22
C SER A 358 12.08 8.75 4.55
N LYS A 359 10.88 8.30 4.88
CA LYS A 359 9.65 8.93 4.39
C LYS A 359 9.43 10.34 4.94
N LEU A 360 9.77 10.57 6.21
CA LEU A 360 9.50 11.82 6.93
C LEU A 360 10.74 12.46 7.53
N SER A 361 11.92 11.82 7.45
CA SER A 361 13.17 12.31 8.02
C SER A 361 14.34 12.18 7.03
N PHE A 362 15.39 12.96 7.25
CA PHE A 362 16.66 12.88 6.53
C PHE A 362 17.83 13.03 7.49
N ALA A 363 18.99 12.51 7.08
CA ALA A 363 20.20 12.59 7.89
C ALA A 363 21.38 13.10 7.07
N PHE A 364 22.18 13.93 7.72
CA PHE A 364 23.37 14.56 7.14
C PHE A 364 24.45 14.76 8.19
N VAL A 365 25.65 15.05 7.72
CA VAL A 365 26.83 15.26 8.58
C VAL A 365 26.75 16.64 9.23
N ASN A 366 27.03 16.71 10.53
CA ASN A 366 27.13 18.02 11.20
C ASN A 366 28.34 18.79 10.63
N ILE A 367 28.13 20.05 10.21
CA ILE A 367 29.20 20.94 9.69
C ILE A 367 30.25 21.25 10.76
N SER A 368 29.88 21.18 12.03
CA SER A 368 30.74 21.43 13.20
C SER A 368 30.78 20.20 14.12
N PRO A 369 31.42 19.10 13.69
CA PRO A 369 31.42 17.86 14.44
C PRO A 369 32.21 17.96 15.73
N LEU A 370 31.66 17.47 16.84
CA LEU A 370 32.35 17.35 18.14
C LEU A 370 33.26 16.11 18.19
N VAL A 371 32.86 15.06 17.48
CA VAL A 371 33.59 13.81 17.29
C VAL A 371 33.48 13.34 15.86
N PRO A 372 34.41 12.53 15.35
CA PRO A 372 34.27 11.89 14.06
C PRO A 372 32.96 11.07 13.99
N GLY A 373 32.18 11.28 12.95
CA GLY A 373 30.86 10.62 12.81
C GLY A 373 29.69 11.32 13.51
N HIS A 374 29.87 12.54 14.01
CA HIS A 374 28.76 13.36 14.51
C HIS A 374 27.79 13.72 13.38
N ILE A 375 26.57 13.23 13.44
CA ILE A 375 25.52 13.43 12.44
C ILE A 375 24.28 14.07 13.05
N LEU A 376 23.44 14.60 12.19
CA LEU A 376 22.11 15.12 12.53
C LEU A 376 21.03 14.31 11.78
N VAL A 377 19.94 14.01 12.48
CA VAL A 377 18.73 13.43 11.91
C VAL A 377 17.59 14.42 12.14
N CYS A 378 16.91 14.81 11.05
CA CYS A 378 15.88 15.85 11.06
C CYS A 378 14.61 15.39 10.36
N PRO A 379 13.40 15.84 10.77
CA PRO A 379 12.21 15.68 9.96
C PRO A 379 12.31 16.49 8.66
N ILE A 380 11.75 15.99 7.55
CA ILE A 380 11.68 16.71 6.28
C ILE A 380 10.79 17.95 6.39
N ALA A 381 9.71 17.84 7.15
CA ALA A 381 8.84 18.97 7.47
C ALA A 381 9.57 19.95 8.41
N SER A 382 9.56 21.23 8.08
CA SER A 382 10.16 22.27 8.92
C SER A 382 9.32 22.48 10.18
N VAL A 383 9.67 21.78 11.27
CA VAL A 383 9.01 21.84 12.57
C VAL A 383 10.00 22.36 13.60
N GLN A 384 9.62 23.39 14.34
CA GLN A 384 10.52 24.09 15.26
C GLN A 384 10.73 23.38 16.61
N ARG A 385 9.65 22.77 17.16
CA ARG A 385 9.63 22.17 18.50
C ARG A 385 9.18 20.72 18.43
N PHE A 386 9.73 19.88 19.27
CA PHE A 386 9.41 18.45 19.34
C PHE A 386 7.92 18.17 19.58
N CYS A 387 7.30 18.94 20.47
CA CYS A 387 5.87 18.79 20.77
C CYS A 387 4.93 19.13 19.60
N HIS A 388 5.43 19.75 18.52
CA HIS A 388 4.67 20.03 17.31
C HIS A 388 4.74 18.91 16.26
N LEU A 389 5.58 17.90 16.47
CA LEU A 389 5.62 16.72 15.62
C LEU A 389 4.35 15.88 15.83
N ASN A 390 3.78 15.34 14.76
CA ASN A 390 2.75 14.33 14.88
C ASN A 390 3.36 12.95 15.17
N LEU A 391 2.52 11.98 15.57
CA LEU A 391 2.98 10.64 15.98
C LEU A 391 3.77 9.92 14.87
N ALA A 392 3.40 10.08 13.61
CA ALA A 392 4.11 9.46 12.48
C ALA A 392 5.51 10.07 12.30
N GLN A 393 5.64 11.40 12.47
CA GLN A 393 6.93 12.09 12.39
C GLN A 393 7.84 11.69 13.56
N VAL A 394 7.31 11.58 14.78
CA VAL A 394 8.08 11.13 15.95
C VAL A 394 8.57 9.70 15.74
N ALA A 395 7.69 8.79 15.29
CA ALA A 395 8.06 7.40 15.05
C ALA A 395 9.13 7.30 13.95
N ASP A 396 8.94 7.96 12.81
CA ASP A 396 9.89 7.94 11.69
C ASP A 396 11.26 8.53 12.09
N LEU A 397 11.26 9.65 12.81
CA LEU A 397 12.49 10.30 13.30
C LEU A 397 13.33 9.35 14.17
N TYR A 398 12.72 8.75 15.20
CA TYR A 398 13.45 7.88 16.10
C TYR A 398 13.78 6.51 15.52
N MET A 399 12.97 5.98 14.63
CA MET A 399 13.33 4.78 13.85
C MET A 399 14.53 5.04 12.95
N THR A 400 14.58 6.21 12.30
CA THR A 400 15.73 6.66 11.51
C THR A 400 16.98 6.81 12.38
N VAL A 401 16.88 7.45 13.55
CA VAL A 401 17.97 7.57 14.53
C VAL A 401 18.51 6.19 14.89
N ARG A 402 17.64 5.24 15.26
CA ARG A 402 18.04 3.87 15.62
C ARG A 402 18.81 3.16 14.51
N GLN A 403 18.27 3.17 13.29
CA GLN A 403 18.89 2.50 12.14
C GLN A 403 20.27 3.05 11.82
N ILE A 404 20.42 4.37 11.87
CA ILE A 404 21.70 5.03 11.60
C ILE A 404 22.69 4.81 12.77
N ALA A 405 22.21 4.88 14.00
CA ALA A 405 23.01 4.69 15.21
C ALA A 405 23.73 3.33 15.24
N GLU A 406 23.01 2.26 14.88
CA GLU A 406 23.55 0.90 14.81
C GLU A 406 24.71 0.79 13.79
N ARG A 407 24.53 1.36 12.61
CA ARG A 407 25.55 1.36 11.54
C ARG A 407 26.73 2.26 11.86
N LEU A 408 26.42 3.40 12.48
CA LEU A 408 27.44 4.37 12.89
C LEU A 408 28.37 3.77 13.95
N ALA A 409 27.82 3.08 14.94
CA ALA A 409 28.59 2.38 15.97
C ALA A 409 29.53 1.33 15.35
N GLY A 410 29.05 0.52 14.42
CA GLY A 410 29.86 -0.46 13.71
C GLY A 410 30.99 0.17 12.90
N TYR A 411 30.68 1.16 12.07
CA TYR A 411 31.66 1.82 11.17
C TYR A 411 32.78 2.52 11.94
N PHE A 412 32.44 3.26 13.01
CA PHE A 412 33.43 3.97 13.81
C PHE A 412 34.04 3.11 14.92
N SER A 413 33.68 1.82 15.03
CA SER A 413 34.07 0.95 16.14
C SER A 413 33.79 1.60 17.49
N ALA A 414 32.64 2.23 17.63
CA ALA A 414 32.21 2.90 18.83
C ALA A 414 31.58 1.90 19.82
N THR A 415 31.90 2.05 21.09
CA THR A 415 31.34 1.20 22.15
C THR A 415 30.05 1.75 22.75
N SER A 416 29.78 3.04 22.48
CA SER A 416 28.59 3.74 22.98
C SER A 416 28.19 4.85 22.00
N LEU A 417 27.01 5.42 22.22
CA LEU A 417 26.49 6.56 21.44
C LEU A 417 25.93 7.61 22.41
N THR A 418 26.18 8.89 22.11
CA THR A 418 25.40 9.99 22.67
C THR A 418 24.31 10.34 21.64
N ILE A 419 23.05 10.25 22.06
CA ILE A 419 21.88 10.64 21.29
C ILE A 419 21.18 11.74 22.07
N SER A 420 21.09 12.94 21.52
CA SER A 420 20.53 14.10 22.23
C SER A 420 19.74 15.01 21.32
N MET A 421 18.80 15.73 21.89
CA MET A 421 17.99 16.74 21.23
C MET A 421 17.92 17.98 22.12
N GLN A 422 18.10 19.15 21.53
CA GLN A 422 17.88 20.44 22.17
C GLN A 422 16.56 21.00 21.65
N ASP A 423 15.57 21.19 22.52
CA ASP A 423 14.21 21.61 22.13
C ASP A 423 13.89 23.00 22.72
N GLY A 424 14.24 24.02 21.99
CA GLY A 424 14.05 25.43 22.31
C GLY A 424 15.34 26.15 22.68
N GLU A 425 15.27 27.47 22.68
CA GLU A 425 16.42 28.37 22.87
C GLU A 425 17.11 28.17 24.22
N ASP A 426 16.34 28.07 25.30
CA ASP A 426 16.87 27.85 26.64
C ASP A 426 17.55 26.48 26.82
N ALA A 427 17.21 25.51 25.96
CA ALA A 427 17.87 24.21 25.89
C ALA A 427 19.08 24.20 24.94
N GLY A 428 19.45 25.34 24.37
CA GLY A 428 20.58 25.50 23.45
C GLY A 428 20.31 25.13 22.01
N GLN A 429 19.04 25.08 21.58
CA GLN A 429 18.69 24.85 20.18
C GLN A 429 19.16 26.00 19.30
N SER A 430 20.22 25.78 18.52
CA SER A 430 20.84 26.81 17.66
C SER A 430 20.12 27.00 16.33
N VAL A 431 19.42 25.98 15.85
CA VAL A 431 18.62 26.01 14.61
C VAL A 431 17.17 25.69 14.94
N SER A 432 16.25 26.58 14.56
CA SER A 432 14.81 26.46 14.82
C SER A 432 14.16 25.41 13.88
N HIS A 433 14.60 24.17 14.04
CA HIS A 433 14.14 22.98 13.35
C HIS A 433 14.50 21.77 14.22
N VAL A 434 13.54 20.88 14.47
CA VAL A 434 13.81 19.68 15.29
C VAL A 434 14.94 18.87 14.69
N HIS A 435 15.94 18.53 15.49
CA HIS A 435 17.04 17.67 15.06
C HIS A 435 17.58 16.86 16.23
N VAL A 436 18.01 15.64 15.91
CA VAL A 436 18.62 14.72 16.87
C VAL A 436 20.09 14.59 16.52
N HIS A 437 20.95 14.86 17.49
CA HIS A 437 22.38 14.61 17.40
C HIS A 437 22.67 13.13 17.67
N VAL A 438 23.49 12.51 16.84
CA VAL A 438 24.00 11.15 17.07
C VAL A 438 25.53 11.18 16.99
N LEU A 439 26.17 10.84 18.07
CA LEU A 439 27.62 10.92 18.22
C LEU A 439 28.17 9.55 18.62
N PRO A 440 29.07 8.95 17.81
CA PRO A 440 29.81 7.76 18.21
C PRO A 440 30.77 8.06 19.36
N ARG A 441 30.78 7.21 20.39
CA ARG A 441 31.60 7.39 21.58
C ARG A 441 32.58 6.23 21.72
N LYS A 442 33.78 6.56 22.21
CA LYS A 442 34.85 5.59 22.52
C LYS A 442 35.35 5.78 23.95
N PRO A 443 35.93 4.75 24.55
CA PRO A 443 36.58 4.90 25.87
C PRO A 443 37.62 6.03 25.82
N ASN A 444 37.56 6.91 26.83
CA ASN A 444 38.49 8.05 26.98
C ASN A 444 38.49 9.09 25.86
N ASP A 445 37.39 9.21 25.10
CA ASP A 445 37.25 10.27 24.08
C ASP A 445 37.09 11.67 24.73
N PHE A 446 36.58 11.74 25.98
CA PHE A 446 36.56 12.93 26.81
C PHE A 446 37.02 12.57 28.24
N PRO A 447 37.69 13.52 28.96
CA PRO A 447 38.08 13.30 30.35
C PRO A 447 36.90 12.95 31.27
N GLU A 448 35.83 13.74 31.17
CA GLU A 448 34.55 13.50 31.81
C GLU A 448 33.46 13.38 30.73
N ASN A 449 32.44 12.52 30.94
CA ASN A 449 31.40 12.30 29.94
C ASN A 449 30.69 13.60 29.54
N ASP A 450 30.46 14.50 30.49
CA ASP A 450 29.74 15.76 30.30
C ASP A 450 30.58 16.86 29.63
N ASP A 451 31.88 16.65 29.47
CA ASP A 451 32.76 17.57 28.78
C ASP A 451 32.41 17.70 27.29
N ILE A 452 31.68 16.71 26.74
CA ILE A 452 31.12 16.78 25.39
C ILE A 452 30.24 18.02 25.18
N TYR A 453 29.55 18.49 26.21
CA TYR A 453 28.72 19.69 26.15
C TYR A 453 29.49 21.01 26.24
N LYS A 454 30.77 20.92 26.67
CA LYS A 454 31.70 22.05 26.72
C LYS A 454 32.65 22.08 25.53
N ALA A 455 32.67 21.01 24.73
CA ALA A 455 33.60 20.86 23.62
C ALA A 455 33.34 21.87 22.53
N THR A 456 34.39 22.52 22.06
CA THR A 456 34.35 23.31 20.83
C THR A 456 34.53 22.41 19.62
N PRO A 457 33.88 22.71 18.48
CA PRO A 457 34.02 21.93 17.26
C PRO A 457 35.48 21.78 16.88
N THR A 458 35.94 20.55 16.70
CA THR A 458 37.29 20.27 16.24
C THR A 458 37.38 20.46 14.74
N ASN A 459 38.39 21.18 14.26
CA ASN A 459 38.77 21.26 12.83
C ASN A 459 39.36 19.91 12.33
N THR A 460 38.78 18.79 12.75
CA THR A 460 39.18 17.48 12.26
C THR A 460 38.69 17.36 10.83
N SER A 461 39.65 17.33 9.93
CA SER A 461 39.56 17.07 8.50
C SER A 461 38.35 16.17 8.18
N PHE A 462 37.55 16.58 7.22
CA PHE A 462 36.47 15.82 6.61
C PHE A 462 36.89 14.36 6.48
N VAL A 463 36.44 13.51 7.37
CA VAL A 463 36.53 12.06 7.20
C VAL A 463 35.84 11.80 5.85
N ASN A 464 36.53 11.06 5.00
CA ASN A 464 36.09 10.84 3.63
C ASN A 464 34.78 10.04 3.65
N PHE A 465 33.65 10.75 3.80
CA PHE A 465 32.30 10.17 3.95
C PHE A 465 31.87 9.38 2.71
N THR A 466 32.62 9.49 1.60
CA THR A 466 32.39 8.67 0.40
C THR A 466 32.54 7.17 0.72
N SER A 467 33.45 6.78 1.62
CA SER A 467 33.58 5.39 2.08
C SER A 467 32.48 4.97 3.05
N PHE A 468 31.97 5.88 3.88
CA PHE A 468 30.80 5.65 4.73
C PHE A 468 29.52 5.55 3.89
N TYR A 469 29.37 6.39 2.87
CA TYR A 469 28.31 6.28 1.86
C TYR A 469 28.28 4.90 1.20
N HIS A 470 29.45 4.41 0.76
CA HIS A 470 29.56 3.07 0.17
C HIS A 470 29.25 1.95 1.18
N SER A 471 29.61 2.08 2.44
CA SER A 471 29.28 1.08 3.47
C SER A 471 27.79 1.05 3.82
N LEU A 472 27.09 2.17 3.67
CA LEU A 472 25.63 2.25 3.83
C LEU A 472 24.87 1.71 2.60
N SER A 473 25.45 1.86 1.40
CA SER A 473 24.82 1.40 0.15
C SER A 473 25.11 -0.06 -0.20
N LEU A 474 26.16 -0.69 0.36
CA LEU A 474 26.50 -2.10 0.14
C LEU A 474 25.76 -3.09 1.06
N CYS A 475 24.92 -2.59 1.99
CA CYS A 475 24.06 -3.38 2.87
C CYS A 475 22.55 -3.10 2.64
N GLN A 476 22.20 -2.61 1.43
CA GLN A 476 20.81 -2.52 0.97
C GLN A 476 20.42 -3.78 0.21
#